data_c9b9b386d112ba836ad33be41a594232
#
_entry.id   c9b9b386d112ba836ad33be41a594232
#
_cell.length_a   1.000
_cell.length_b   1.000
_cell.length_c   1.000
_cell.angle_alpha   90.00
_cell.angle_beta   90.00
_cell.angle_gamma   90.00
#
_symmetry.space_group_name_H-M   'P 1'
#
loop_
_entity.id
_entity.type
_entity.pdbx_description
1 polymer ?
#
loop_
_entity_poly.entity_id
_entity_poly.type
_entity_poly.pdbx_seq_one_letter_code
_entity_poly.pdbx_strand_id
1 'polypeptide(L)'
;QYTVLTRSPEQAKKNLPVSVRLISSLTELTTLDIFDAVINLAGEPIIDKRWTKKQKAVISNSRWDITRQLVDLFRASSEPPAVFLSGSAIGVYGDQGDVMVDETFSSLPDDFAAQLCARWEAIAQEAASYTRVVCLRTGIVLDAQAGALAKMLLPFKLGLGGPVAKGEQFMSWI
;
A
#
# COMPACT_ATOMS: atom_id res chain seq x y z
N GLN A 1 -3.58 9.34 20.73
CA GLN A 1 -2.26 8.68 20.82
C GLN A 1 -2.04 7.81 19.59
N TYR A 2 -0.78 7.75 19.06
CA TYR A 2 -0.47 6.94 17.88
C TYR A 2 0.30 5.69 18.28
N THR A 3 -0.05 4.56 17.65
CA THR A 3 0.75 3.33 17.67
C THR A 3 1.23 3.04 16.25
N VAL A 4 2.53 2.81 16.07
CA VAL A 4 3.13 2.55 14.77
C VAL A 4 3.75 1.16 14.76
N LEU A 5 3.31 0.31 13.83
CA LEU A 5 3.95 -0.95 13.52
C LEU A 5 5.16 -0.71 12.62
N THR A 6 6.32 -1.19 13.02
CA THR A 6 7.56 -1.04 12.24
C THR A 6 8.50 -2.21 12.44
N ARG A 7 9.18 -2.62 11.35
CA ARG A 7 10.23 -3.66 11.41
C ARG A 7 11.52 -3.18 12.10
N SER A 8 11.67 -1.88 12.28
CA SER A 8 12.89 -1.25 12.83
C SER A 8 12.55 -0.20 13.88
N PRO A 9 12.09 -0.58 15.09
CA PRO A 9 11.69 0.36 16.14
C PRO A 9 12.79 1.37 16.50
N GLU A 10 14.04 0.93 16.59
CA GLU A 10 15.17 1.80 16.95
C GLU A 10 15.45 2.89 15.91
N GLN A 11 15.20 2.59 14.62
CA GLN A 11 15.32 3.60 13.58
C GLN A 11 14.10 4.53 13.55
N ALA A 12 12.91 4.00 13.79
CA ALA A 12 11.68 4.77 13.85
C ALA A 12 11.70 5.80 14.98
N LYS A 13 12.26 5.47 16.15
CA LYS A 13 12.44 6.39 17.29
C LYS A 13 13.19 7.67 16.93
N LYS A 14 14.10 7.62 15.96
CA LYS A 14 14.88 8.79 15.53
C LYS A 14 14.06 9.81 14.76
N ASN A 15 12.97 9.35 14.12
CA ASN A 15 12.18 10.14 13.19
C ASN A 15 10.74 10.41 13.68
N LEU A 16 10.33 9.78 14.76
CA LEU A 16 8.98 9.90 15.32
C LEU A 16 9.00 10.56 16.70
N PRO A 17 7.96 11.31 17.05
CA PRO A 17 7.81 11.87 18.39
C PRO A 17 7.85 10.80 19.49
N VAL A 18 8.41 11.13 20.65
CA VAL A 18 8.53 10.22 21.80
C VAL A 18 7.16 9.70 22.31
N SER A 19 6.09 10.44 22.04
CA SER A 19 4.71 10.07 22.42
C SER A 19 4.13 8.92 21.58
N VAL A 20 4.81 8.50 20.52
CA VAL A 20 4.34 7.41 19.63
C VAL A 20 4.74 6.06 20.24
N ARG A 21 3.76 5.20 20.44
CA ARG A 21 3.99 3.80 20.81
C ARG A 21 4.49 3.04 19.57
N LEU A 22 5.58 2.30 19.70
CA LEU A 22 6.10 1.45 18.64
C LEU A 22 5.84 -0.02 18.98
N ILE A 23 5.37 -0.77 17.98
CA ILE A 23 5.25 -2.23 18.04
C ILE A 23 6.02 -2.84 16.87
N SER A 24 6.58 -4.02 17.07
CA SER A 24 7.36 -4.74 16.07
C SER A 24 6.54 -5.80 15.33
N SER A 25 5.43 -6.22 15.93
CA SER A 25 4.51 -7.23 15.41
C SER A 25 3.07 -6.93 15.79
N LEU A 26 2.12 -7.26 14.92
CA LEU A 26 0.69 -7.23 15.26
C LEU A 26 0.32 -8.28 16.33
N THR A 27 1.15 -9.28 16.58
CA THR A 27 0.95 -10.25 17.67
C THR A 27 1.07 -9.64 19.06
N GLU A 28 1.56 -8.41 19.19
CA GLU A 28 1.55 -7.63 20.42
C GLU A 28 0.16 -7.06 20.77
N LEU A 29 -0.80 -7.18 19.83
CA LEU A 29 -2.19 -6.78 20.00
C LEU A 29 -3.08 -8.02 20.04
N THR A 30 -4.06 -8.01 20.92
CA THR A 30 -5.12 -9.05 20.97
C THR A 30 -6.40 -8.56 20.35
N THR A 31 -6.66 -7.27 20.41
CA THR A 31 -7.82 -6.57 19.81
C THR A 31 -7.40 -5.18 19.34
N LEU A 32 -8.31 -4.48 18.67
CA LEU A 32 -8.15 -3.09 18.24
C LEU A 32 -9.00 -2.10 19.05
N ASP A 33 -9.65 -2.52 20.12
CA ASP A 33 -10.64 -1.77 20.90
C ASP A 33 -10.13 -0.41 21.43
N ILE A 34 -8.81 -0.25 21.55
CA ILE A 34 -8.19 1.00 22.05
C ILE A 34 -7.91 2.04 20.94
N PHE A 35 -8.24 1.73 19.69
CA PHE A 35 -7.96 2.59 18.54
C PHE A 35 -9.23 3.16 17.93
N ASP A 36 -9.18 4.41 17.50
CA ASP A 36 -10.27 5.07 16.77
C ASP A 36 -10.26 4.72 15.28
N ALA A 37 -9.07 4.48 14.73
CA ALA A 37 -8.86 4.20 13.32
C ALA A 37 -7.61 3.33 13.10
N VAL A 38 -7.62 2.56 12.03
CA VAL A 38 -6.46 1.80 11.52
C VAL A 38 -6.09 2.29 10.13
N ILE A 39 -4.80 2.56 9.92
CA ILE A 39 -4.24 2.94 8.63
C ILE A 39 -3.16 1.92 8.25
N ASN A 40 -3.39 1.16 7.19
CA ASN A 40 -2.45 0.16 6.68
C ASN A 40 -1.84 0.62 5.35
N LEU A 41 -0.62 1.12 5.40
CA LEU A 41 0.19 1.48 4.23
C LEU A 41 1.39 0.54 4.06
N ALA A 42 1.39 -0.59 4.75
CA ALA A 42 2.50 -1.53 4.74
C ALA A 42 2.63 -2.25 3.38
N GLY A 43 3.87 -2.39 2.93
CA GLY A 43 4.17 -3.12 1.70
C GLY A 43 5.65 -3.05 1.34
N GLU A 44 6.16 -4.09 0.70
CA GLU A 44 7.50 -4.09 0.11
C GLU A 44 7.55 -3.11 -1.06
N PRO A 45 8.58 -2.27 -1.19
CA PRO A 45 8.76 -1.38 -2.34
C PRO A 45 8.74 -2.15 -3.67
N ILE A 46 7.98 -1.65 -4.65
CA ILE A 46 7.78 -2.36 -5.92
C ILE A 46 8.86 -2.05 -6.97
N ILE A 47 9.56 -0.91 -6.83
CA ILE A 47 10.50 -0.41 -7.84
C ILE A 47 11.97 -0.73 -7.54
N ASP A 48 12.28 -1.29 -6.36
CA ASP A 48 13.66 -1.47 -5.92
C ASP A 48 14.32 -2.71 -6.54
N LYS A 49 13.53 -3.70 -6.90
CA LYS A 49 14.02 -5.00 -7.39
C LYS A 49 13.26 -5.46 -8.62
N ARG A 50 13.94 -6.23 -9.49
CA ARG A 50 13.30 -6.85 -10.65
C ARG A 50 12.18 -7.81 -10.19
N TRP A 51 11.05 -7.81 -10.89
CA TRP A 51 9.87 -8.63 -10.60
C TRP A 51 10.06 -10.10 -11.04
N THR A 52 10.95 -10.81 -10.37
CA THR A 52 11.03 -12.27 -10.45
C THR A 52 9.82 -12.92 -9.77
N LYS A 53 9.56 -14.21 -10.00
CA LYS A 53 8.51 -14.95 -9.27
C LYS A 53 8.67 -14.82 -7.75
N LYS A 54 9.91 -14.93 -7.24
CA LYS A 54 10.21 -14.75 -5.80
C LYS A 54 9.89 -13.34 -5.33
N GLN A 55 10.29 -12.30 -6.08
CA GLN A 55 10.02 -10.92 -5.68
C GLN A 55 8.53 -10.58 -5.74
N LYS A 56 7.80 -11.07 -6.74
CA LYS A 56 6.34 -10.93 -6.81
C LYS A 56 5.65 -11.55 -5.58
N ALA A 57 6.08 -12.72 -5.13
CA ALA A 57 5.57 -13.33 -3.89
C ALA A 57 5.86 -12.46 -2.65
N VAL A 58 7.08 -11.91 -2.53
CA VAL A 58 7.42 -10.99 -1.42
C VAL A 58 6.54 -9.74 -1.44
N ILE A 59 6.35 -9.13 -2.61
CA ILE A 59 5.48 -7.94 -2.79
C ILE A 59 4.04 -8.26 -2.36
N SER A 60 3.51 -9.41 -2.80
CA SER A 60 2.14 -9.84 -2.48
C SER A 60 1.97 -10.12 -0.99
N ASN A 61 2.81 -10.97 -0.43
CA ASN A 61 2.70 -11.39 0.96
C ASN A 61 2.89 -10.22 1.93
N SER A 62 3.79 -9.28 1.64
CA SER A 62 3.99 -8.10 2.47
C SER A 62 2.73 -7.22 2.64
N ARG A 63 1.76 -7.34 1.73
CA ARG A 63 0.47 -6.64 1.74
C ARG A 63 -0.65 -7.52 2.28
N TRP A 64 -0.79 -8.70 1.70
CA TRP A 64 -1.89 -9.62 2.01
C TRP A 64 -1.84 -10.14 3.44
N ASP A 65 -0.64 -10.55 3.92
CA ASP A 65 -0.52 -11.16 5.24
C ASP A 65 -0.75 -10.15 6.36
N ILE A 66 -0.22 -8.92 6.22
CA ILE A 66 -0.46 -7.86 7.21
C ILE A 66 -1.93 -7.44 7.23
N THR A 67 -2.55 -7.33 6.05
CA THR A 67 -3.97 -6.97 5.94
C THR A 67 -4.85 -8.04 6.56
N ARG A 68 -4.55 -9.32 6.33
CA ARG A 68 -5.29 -10.44 6.93
C ARG A 68 -5.18 -10.43 8.46
N GLN A 69 -3.97 -10.22 9.01
CA GLN A 69 -3.79 -10.09 10.45
C GLN A 69 -4.60 -8.94 11.05
N LEU A 70 -4.68 -7.80 10.35
CA LEU A 70 -5.52 -6.69 10.78
C LEU A 70 -7.01 -7.06 10.74
N VAL A 71 -7.48 -7.72 9.69
CA VAL A 71 -8.87 -8.22 9.60
C VAL A 71 -9.18 -9.18 10.75
N ASP A 72 -8.27 -10.07 11.10
CA ASP A 72 -8.45 -10.98 12.23
C ASP A 72 -8.53 -10.24 13.57
N LEU A 73 -7.75 -9.16 13.75
CA LEU A 73 -7.85 -8.28 14.91
C LEU A 73 -9.20 -7.50 14.94
N PHE A 74 -9.69 -7.00 13.81
CA PHE A 74 -11.04 -6.41 13.72
C PHE A 74 -12.11 -7.39 14.16
N ARG A 75 -12.02 -8.64 13.72
CA ARG A 75 -12.95 -9.72 14.09
C ARG A 75 -12.89 -10.05 15.58
N ALA A 76 -11.72 -9.96 16.18
CA ALA A 76 -11.51 -10.24 17.62
C ALA A 76 -11.90 -9.08 18.53
N SER A 77 -12.14 -7.87 17.97
CA SER A 77 -12.48 -6.68 18.73
C SER A 77 -13.94 -6.64 19.13
N SER A 78 -14.22 -6.22 20.36
CA SER A 78 -15.59 -6.00 20.87
C SER A 78 -16.10 -4.61 20.50
N GLU A 79 -15.20 -3.63 20.46
CA GLU A 79 -15.43 -2.24 20.08
C GLU A 79 -14.43 -1.84 18.97
N PRO A 80 -14.59 -2.37 17.75
CA PRO A 80 -13.60 -2.16 16.69
C PRO A 80 -13.52 -0.68 16.28
N PRO A 81 -12.36 -0.23 15.78
CA PRO A 81 -12.17 1.12 15.24
C PRO A 81 -13.22 1.49 14.19
N ALA A 82 -13.65 2.75 14.17
CA ALA A 82 -14.70 3.23 13.27
C ALA A 82 -14.31 3.18 11.78
N VAL A 83 -13.01 3.19 11.46
CA VAL A 83 -12.51 3.18 10.08
C VAL A 83 -11.23 2.37 9.92
N PHE A 84 -11.17 1.61 8.83
CA PHE A 84 -10.00 0.93 8.32
C PHE A 84 -9.60 1.50 6.96
N LEU A 85 -8.52 2.30 6.92
CA LEU A 85 -7.93 2.77 5.67
C LEU A 85 -6.86 1.76 5.22
N SER A 86 -7.14 1.02 4.17
CA SER A 86 -6.19 0.09 3.56
C SER A 86 -5.57 0.71 2.33
N GLY A 87 -4.25 0.63 2.22
CA GLY A 87 -3.57 0.93 0.97
C GLY A 87 -4.11 0.06 -0.18
N SER A 88 -4.09 0.64 -1.35
CA SER A 88 -4.27 0.02 -2.66
C SER A 88 -3.45 0.84 -3.67
N ALA A 89 -3.65 0.63 -4.94
CA ALA A 89 -2.98 1.42 -5.98
C ALA A 89 -3.83 1.47 -7.24
N ILE A 90 -3.59 2.49 -8.07
CA ILE A 90 -4.16 2.60 -9.42
C ILE A 90 -3.87 1.39 -10.31
N GLY A 91 -2.88 0.57 -9.94
CA GLY A 91 -2.60 -0.69 -10.61
C GLY A 91 -3.78 -1.66 -10.68
N VAL A 92 -4.80 -1.49 -9.84
CA VAL A 92 -6.05 -2.28 -9.90
C VAL A 92 -6.75 -2.14 -11.24
N TYR A 93 -6.63 -0.99 -11.88
CA TYR A 93 -7.25 -0.71 -13.18
C TYR A 93 -6.50 -1.32 -14.37
N GLY A 94 -5.19 -1.59 -14.23
CA GLY A 94 -4.31 -1.98 -15.34
C GLY A 94 -4.15 -0.88 -16.39
N ASP A 95 -3.72 -1.28 -17.58
CA ASP A 95 -3.62 -0.36 -18.73
C ASP A 95 -4.97 -0.27 -19.45
N GLN A 96 -5.56 0.91 -19.44
CA GLN A 96 -6.85 1.22 -20.09
C GLN A 96 -6.69 2.20 -21.26
N GLY A 97 -5.45 2.45 -21.71
CA GLY A 97 -5.17 3.45 -22.76
C GLY A 97 -5.62 4.84 -22.33
N ASP A 98 -6.43 5.50 -23.14
CA ASP A 98 -6.97 6.84 -22.92
C ASP A 98 -8.37 6.86 -22.25
N VAL A 99 -8.86 5.68 -21.82
CA VAL A 99 -10.15 5.59 -21.14
C VAL A 99 -10.05 6.23 -19.76
N MET A 100 -10.97 7.14 -19.47
CA MET A 100 -11.11 7.73 -18.14
C MET A 100 -11.71 6.69 -17.19
N VAL A 101 -11.00 6.41 -16.10
CA VAL A 101 -11.42 5.46 -15.08
C VAL A 101 -11.69 6.15 -13.75
N ASP A 102 -12.69 5.68 -13.03
CA ASP A 102 -13.04 6.12 -11.67
C ASP A 102 -13.19 4.90 -10.75
N GLU A 103 -13.66 5.13 -9.52
CA GLU A 103 -13.80 4.09 -8.51
C GLU A 103 -14.85 3.04 -8.87
N THR A 104 -15.77 3.33 -9.78
CA THR A 104 -16.82 2.41 -10.23
C THR A 104 -16.37 1.47 -11.35
N PHE A 105 -15.20 1.75 -11.93
CA PHE A 105 -14.64 0.95 -13.00
C PHE A 105 -14.29 -0.46 -12.51
N SER A 106 -14.85 -1.48 -13.17
CA SER A 106 -14.87 -2.86 -12.69
C SER A 106 -14.08 -3.87 -13.56
N SER A 107 -13.32 -3.42 -14.56
CA SER A 107 -12.44 -4.31 -15.30
C SER A 107 -11.29 -4.81 -14.41
N LEU A 108 -11.02 -6.11 -14.46
CA LEU A 108 -9.89 -6.73 -13.76
C LEU A 108 -8.93 -7.33 -14.78
N PRO A 109 -7.89 -6.60 -15.19
CA PRO A 109 -6.88 -7.09 -16.10
C PRO A 109 -6.11 -8.29 -15.55
N ASP A 110 -5.64 -9.16 -16.44
CA ASP A 110 -4.82 -10.32 -16.07
C ASP A 110 -3.32 -9.95 -16.00
N ASP A 111 -3.00 -8.87 -15.31
CA ASP A 111 -1.63 -8.51 -14.99
C ASP A 111 -1.36 -8.62 -13.49
N PHE A 112 -0.07 -8.69 -13.13
CA PHE A 112 0.33 -8.88 -11.74
C PHE A 112 -0.11 -7.74 -10.83
N ALA A 113 -0.06 -6.49 -11.29
CA ALA A 113 -0.38 -5.33 -10.45
C ALA A 113 -1.89 -5.28 -10.16
N ALA A 114 -2.72 -5.54 -11.18
CA ALA A 114 -4.17 -5.59 -11.04
C ALA A 114 -4.60 -6.73 -10.10
N GLN A 115 -4.08 -7.93 -10.30
CA GLN A 115 -4.36 -9.09 -9.44
C GLN A 115 -3.89 -8.88 -7.99
N LEU A 116 -2.71 -8.25 -7.82
CA LEU A 116 -2.19 -7.89 -6.50
C LEU A 116 -3.14 -6.96 -5.74
N CYS A 117 -3.54 -5.87 -6.39
CA CYS A 117 -4.40 -4.85 -5.78
C CYS A 117 -5.82 -5.38 -5.54
N ALA A 118 -6.42 -6.07 -6.51
CA ALA A 118 -7.75 -6.64 -6.36
C ALA A 118 -7.84 -7.61 -5.17
N ARG A 119 -6.85 -8.50 -5.03
CA ARG A 119 -6.78 -9.39 -3.87
C ARG A 119 -6.53 -8.66 -2.56
N TRP A 120 -5.70 -7.60 -2.57
CA TRP A 120 -5.45 -6.79 -1.39
C TRP A 120 -6.72 -6.09 -0.91
N GLU A 121 -7.47 -5.46 -1.83
CA GLU A 121 -8.76 -4.84 -1.53
C GLU A 121 -9.78 -5.88 -1.04
N ALA A 122 -9.87 -7.06 -1.68
CA ALA A 122 -10.77 -8.12 -1.26
C ALA A 122 -10.50 -8.58 0.18
N ILE A 123 -9.22 -8.74 0.59
CA ILE A 123 -8.87 -9.07 1.97
C ILE A 123 -9.30 -7.94 2.92
N ALA A 124 -9.03 -6.67 2.58
CA ALA A 124 -9.43 -5.55 3.43
C ALA A 124 -10.95 -5.49 3.61
N GLN A 125 -11.72 -5.75 2.57
CA GLN A 125 -13.19 -5.76 2.59
C GLN A 125 -13.79 -6.86 3.49
N GLU A 126 -13.05 -7.90 3.85
CA GLU A 126 -13.50 -8.87 4.85
C GLU A 126 -13.76 -8.23 6.23
N ALA A 127 -13.19 -7.05 6.50
CA ALA A 127 -13.46 -6.28 7.72
C ALA A 127 -14.75 -5.44 7.65
N ALA A 128 -15.44 -5.37 6.51
CA ALA A 128 -16.56 -4.45 6.29
C ALA A 128 -17.77 -4.68 7.22
N SER A 129 -17.90 -5.89 7.79
CA SER A 129 -18.94 -6.19 8.79
C SER A 129 -18.63 -5.63 10.19
N TYR A 130 -17.38 -5.17 10.42
CA TYR A 130 -16.91 -4.68 11.71
C TYR A 130 -16.60 -3.19 11.69
N THR A 131 -16.25 -2.63 10.54
CA THR A 131 -15.77 -1.26 10.39
C THR A 131 -16.03 -0.70 9.00
N ARG A 132 -15.98 0.63 8.84
CA ARG A 132 -15.97 1.26 7.53
C ARG A 132 -14.61 1.04 6.85
N VAL A 133 -14.56 0.25 5.80
CA VAL A 133 -13.36 0.01 5.00
C VAL A 133 -13.21 1.03 3.88
N VAL A 134 -12.03 1.63 3.73
CA VAL A 134 -11.67 2.53 2.64
C VAL A 134 -10.39 2.04 1.99
N CYS A 135 -10.42 1.75 0.68
CA CYS A 135 -9.24 1.37 -0.09
C CYS A 135 -8.66 2.59 -0.82
N LEU A 136 -7.41 2.95 -0.50
CA LEU A 136 -6.73 4.10 -1.07
C LEU A 136 -6.00 3.69 -2.35
N ARG A 137 -6.60 3.90 -3.51
CA ARG A 137 -6.02 3.62 -4.83
C ARG A 137 -5.04 4.72 -5.23
N THR A 138 -3.87 4.72 -4.58
CA THR A 138 -2.87 5.77 -4.71
C THR A 138 -2.17 5.68 -6.07
N GLY A 139 -2.02 6.83 -6.73
CA GLY A 139 -1.17 7.01 -7.91
C GLY A 139 0.32 6.93 -7.57
N ILE A 140 1.18 7.20 -8.56
CA ILE A 140 2.63 7.23 -8.35
C ILE A 140 2.97 8.48 -7.53
N VAL A 141 3.47 8.27 -6.31
CA VAL A 141 3.93 9.38 -5.47
C VAL A 141 5.26 9.92 -6.03
N LEU A 142 5.26 11.20 -6.37
CA LEU A 142 6.43 11.89 -6.92
C LEU A 142 7.17 12.65 -5.81
N ASP A 143 8.29 12.08 -5.36
CA ASP A 143 9.20 12.71 -4.41
C ASP A 143 10.62 12.73 -5.01
N ALA A 144 11.25 13.91 -5.00
CA ALA A 144 12.61 14.09 -5.53
C ALA A 144 13.69 13.37 -4.71
N GLN A 145 13.41 13.02 -3.46
CA GLN A 145 14.34 12.36 -2.54
C GLN A 145 14.12 10.83 -2.48
N ALA A 146 12.96 10.35 -2.92
CA ALA A 146 12.59 8.93 -2.82
C ALA A 146 11.74 8.45 -4.00
N GLY A 147 11.53 7.13 -4.07
CA GLY A 147 10.59 6.51 -5.00
C GLY A 147 10.99 6.60 -6.48
N ALA A 148 9.97 6.70 -7.35
CA ALA A 148 10.15 6.66 -8.79
C ALA A 148 10.88 7.89 -9.32
N LEU A 149 10.49 9.10 -8.89
CA LEU A 149 11.07 10.34 -9.38
C LEU A 149 12.56 10.45 -9.05
N ALA A 150 12.96 10.12 -7.82
CA ALA A 150 14.37 10.16 -7.41
C ALA A 150 15.24 9.27 -8.31
N LYS A 151 14.75 8.10 -8.71
CA LYS A 151 15.47 7.18 -9.62
C LYS A 151 15.53 7.68 -11.05
N MET A 152 14.51 8.41 -11.50
CA MET A 152 14.47 8.99 -12.85
C MET A 152 15.36 10.23 -12.97
N LEU A 153 15.48 11.02 -11.92
CA LEU A 153 16.21 12.31 -11.96
C LEU A 153 17.68 12.16 -12.36
N LEU A 154 18.38 11.13 -11.90
CA LEU A 154 19.82 10.98 -12.18
C LEU A 154 20.09 10.75 -13.69
N PRO A 155 19.46 9.82 -14.41
CA PRO A 155 19.60 9.70 -15.86
C PRO A 155 19.28 11.00 -16.59
N PHE A 156 18.20 11.69 -16.22
CA PHE A 156 17.83 12.95 -16.86
C PHE A 156 18.87 14.06 -16.63
N LYS A 157 19.42 14.18 -15.42
CA LYS A 157 20.50 15.14 -15.10
C LYS A 157 21.79 14.86 -15.90
N LEU A 158 22.02 13.61 -16.29
CA LEU A 158 23.17 13.20 -17.10
C LEU A 158 22.91 13.28 -18.60
N GLY A 159 21.75 13.79 -19.04
CA GLY A 159 21.37 13.85 -20.46
C GLY A 159 21.04 12.49 -21.08
N LEU A 160 20.87 11.45 -20.24
CA LEU A 160 20.55 10.07 -20.67
C LEU A 160 19.05 9.74 -20.52
N GLY A 161 18.24 10.74 -20.18
CA GLY A 161 16.80 10.60 -20.08
C GLY A 161 16.16 10.38 -21.45
N GLY A 162 15.06 9.61 -21.47
CA GLY A 162 14.31 9.34 -22.69
C GLY A 162 12.92 8.79 -22.38
N PRO A 163 12.09 8.61 -23.43
CA PRO A 163 10.75 8.06 -23.24
C PRO A 163 10.83 6.61 -22.74
N VAL A 164 9.92 6.25 -21.85
CA VAL A 164 9.70 4.86 -21.44
C VAL A 164 8.83 4.20 -22.51
N ALA A 165 9.29 3.11 -23.11
CA ALA A 165 8.64 2.45 -24.24
C ALA A 165 8.33 3.46 -25.38
N LYS A 166 7.07 3.59 -25.81
CA LYS A 166 6.65 4.58 -26.82
C LYS A 166 6.42 5.99 -26.27
N GLY A 167 6.38 6.17 -24.95
CA GLY A 167 6.09 7.46 -24.29
C GLY A 167 4.62 7.88 -24.33
N GLU A 168 3.72 6.98 -24.70
CA GLU A 168 2.28 7.28 -24.89
C GLU A 168 1.42 6.82 -23.69
N GLN A 169 2.01 6.09 -22.73
CA GLN A 169 1.28 5.58 -21.59
C GLN A 169 0.93 6.67 -20.59
N PHE A 170 -0.32 6.66 -20.13
CA PHE A 170 -0.78 7.52 -19.05
C PHE A 170 -0.21 7.05 -17.71
N MET A 171 0.18 8.00 -16.88
CA MET A 171 0.67 7.76 -15.52
C MET A 171 -0.07 8.68 -14.57
N SER A 172 -0.94 8.15 -13.74
CA SER A 172 -1.56 8.92 -12.66
C SER A 172 -0.55 9.09 -11.52
N TRP A 173 -0.37 10.32 -11.07
CA TRP A 173 0.61 10.68 -10.03
C TRP A 173 0.00 11.64 -8.99
N ILE A 174 0.67 11.77 -7.86
CA ILE A 174 0.33 12.65 -6.75
C ILE A 174 1.59 13.27 -6.16
#